data_51a5dd762d3afd86dc8d718a49779012
#
_entry.id   51a5dd762d3afd86dc8d718a49779012
#
_cell.length_a   1.000
_cell.length_b   1.000
_cell.length_c   1.000
_cell.angle_alpha   90.00
_cell.angle_beta   90.00
_cell.angle_gamma   90.00
#
_symmetry.space_group_name_H-M   'P 1'
#
loop_
_entity.id
_entity.type
_entity.pdbx_description
1 polymer ?
#
loop_
_entity_poly.entity_id
_entity_poly.type
_entity_poly.pdbx_seq_one_letter_code
_entity_poly.pdbx_strand_id
1 'polypeptide(L)'
;MTTTTPAARQVHPAEHAHATELEFLAAYDGGPRPPGWRLTPRAVVTFIVGSAGAELELPKEARRDGLPRTLAVAAKFVGERALVERCVVTLAGERGLLLVGEPGTAKSMLSELLSAAICGTSELVVQGTAGTTEDQLRYGWNYALLLAHGPSAAALVPSPILSAMRTGAVARVEEITRCLPEVQDALVSILSDRRIAVPELSGTAEATVPAAPGFTLIATANLRDRGVSEMSAALKRRFNFETVGPIPDLAQEVALVQRQARATLDRVHTPFAVDDAVLEALVTAFRDLRAGQSVEGWEVERPSTVMSTAEAVAVATSLALAAAYFPGDRDVLSLLPGHLLGVVRKDDPADGVKLLGYWDGAVRRRAEDGARLWRRLWELRDVLAD
;
A
#
# COMPACT_ATOMS: atom_id res chain seq x y z
N MET A 1 20.09 -29.58 -14.73
CA MET A 1 19.13 -28.57 -14.18
C MET A 1 19.89 -27.28 -14.06
N THR A 2 19.70 -26.37 -15.00
CA THR A 2 20.29 -25.04 -14.98
C THR A 2 19.54 -24.22 -13.94
N THR A 3 20.18 -23.92 -12.81
CA THR A 3 19.70 -22.96 -11.82
C THR A 3 19.72 -21.58 -12.48
N THR A 4 18.58 -21.16 -13.01
CA THR A 4 18.40 -19.79 -13.47
C THR A 4 18.44 -18.91 -12.23
N THR A 5 19.49 -18.11 -12.07
CA THR A 5 19.53 -17.05 -11.05
C THR A 5 18.31 -16.16 -11.27
N PRO A 6 17.46 -15.94 -10.26
CA PRO A 6 16.31 -15.08 -10.46
C PRO A 6 16.79 -13.70 -10.89
N ALA A 7 16.15 -13.16 -11.94
CA ALA A 7 16.47 -11.81 -12.42
C ALA A 7 16.40 -10.81 -11.26
N ALA A 8 17.37 -9.88 -11.19
CA ALA A 8 17.39 -8.83 -10.19
C ALA A 8 16.08 -8.03 -10.27
N ARG A 9 15.27 -8.04 -9.22
CA ARG A 9 14.02 -7.28 -9.15
C ARG A 9 14.31 -5.87 -8.66
N GLN A 10 13.74 -4.87 -9.29
CA GLN A 10 13.81 -3.48 -8.83
C GLN A 10 13.07 -3.28 -7.50
N VAL A 11 11.96 -3.99 -7.31
CA VAL A 11 11.17 -4.00 -6.08
C VAL A 11 10.95 -5.45 -5.64
N HIS A 12 11.26 -5.74 -4.39
CA HIS A 12 11.03 -7.05 -3.80
C HIS A 12 9.68 -7.08 -3.10
N PRO A 13 8.88 -8.17 -3.22
CA PRO A 13 7.68 -8.36 -2.41
C PRO A 13 8.04 -8.35 -0.91
N ALA A 14 7.07 -8.00 -0.07
CA ALA A 14 7.28 -7.80 1.36
C ALA A 14 7.87 -9.05 2.05
N GLU A 15 7.47 -10.25 1.66
CA GLU A 15 8.00 -11.51 2.18
C GLU A 15 9.48 -11.72 1.91
N HIS A 16 10.01 -11.16 0.81
CA HIS A 16 11.43 -11.22 0.47
C HIS A 16 12.20 -10.07 1.12
N ALA A 17 11.63 -8.84 1.08
CA ALA A 17 12.26 -7.67 1.66
C ALA A 17 12.44 -7.79 3.20
N HIS A 18 11.56 -8.55 3.86
CA HIS A 18 11.52 -8.72 5.31
C HIS A 18 11.66 -10.19 5.74
N ALA A 19 12.34 -11.01 4.95
CA ALA A 19 12.43 -12.46 5.20
C ALA A 19 12.97 -12.79 6.60
N THR A 20 14.05 -12.14 7.02
CA THR A 20 14.67 -12.36 8.34
C THR A 20 13.71 -12.03 9.49
N GLU A 21 12.96 -10.93 9.40
CA GLU A 21 11.99 -10.56 10.44
C GLU A 21 10.81 -11.55 10.50
N LEU A 22 10.31 -11.99 9.34
CA LEU A 22 9.23 -12.97 9.26
C LEU A 22 9.65 -14.32 9.83
N GLU A 23 10.87 -14.77 9.53
CA GLU A 23 11.41 -16.03 10.07
C GLU A 23 11.67 -15.92 11.57
N PHE A 24 12.20 -14.79 12.04
CA PHE A 24 12.38 -14.52 13.44
C PHE A 24 11.07 -14.57 14.22
N LEU A 25 10.04 -13.85 13.74
CA LEU A 25 8.73 -13.80 14.39
C LEU A 25 8.02 -15.16 14.38
N ALA A 26 8.20 -15.96 13.33
CA ALA A 26 7.67 -17.32 13.27
C ALA A 26 8.29 -18.26 14.31
N ALA A 27 9.56 -18.04 14.65
CA ALA A 27 10.27 -18.77 15.69
C ALA A 27 10.07 -18.19 17.10
N TYR A 28 9.88 -16.85 17.18
CA TYR A 28 9.70 -16.13 18.45
C TYR A 28 8.35 -16.44 19.12
N ASP A 29 7.25 -16.41 18.36
CA ASP A 29 5.91 -16.61 18.88
C ASP A 29 5.36 -18.00 18.53
N GLY A 30 5.42 -18.91 19.49
CA GLY A 30 4.88 -20.28 19.41
C GLY A 30 3.40 -20.40 19.72
N GLY A 31 2.65 -19.27 19.84
CA GLY A 31 1.22 -19.27 20.13
C GLY A 31 0.34 -19.94 19.06
N PRO A 32 -0.97 -20.03 19.27
CA PRO A 32 -1.90 -20.64 18.33
C PRO A 32 -1.98 -19.83 17.04
N ARG A 33 -2.07 -20.54 15.91
CA ARG A 33 -2.18 -19.98 14.56
C ARG A 33 -3.50 -20.40 13.93
N PRO A 34 -4.23 -19.48 13.28
CA PRO A 34 -5.33 -19.88 12.42
C PRO A 34 -4.85 -20.85 11.32
N PRO A 35 -5.72 -21.73 10.79
CA PRO A 35 -5.36 -22.62 9.70
C PRO A 35 -4.71 -21.88 8.52
N GLY A 36 -3.62 -22.41 7.97
CA GLY A 36 -2.89 -21.83 6.84
C GLY A 36 -2.00 -20.61 7.19
N TRP A 37 -2.02 -20.13 8.43
CA TRP A 37 -1.21 -18.99 8.82
C TRP A 37 0.24 -19.36 9.16
N ARG A 38 1.17 -18.57 8.62
CA ARG A 38 2.60 -18.70 8.91
C ARG A 38 2.97 -18.12 10.28
N LEU A 39 2.40 -16.97 10.64
CA LEU A 39 2.60 -16.28 11.92
C LEU A 39 1.36 -16.38 12.79
N THR A 40 1.54 -16.22 14.10
CA THR A 40 0.41 -16.01 15.03
C THR A 40 -0.22 -14.63 14.78
N PRO A 41 -1.48 -14.39 15.13
CA PRO A 41 -2.11 -13.08 15.04
C PRO A 41 -1.31 -11.97 15.72
N ARG A 42 -0.71 -12.23 16.89
CA ARG A 42 0.14 -11.29 17.61
C ARG A 42 1.43 -10.97 16.81
N ALA A 43 2.08 -11.99 16.24
CA ALA A 43 3.28 -11.81 15.45
C ALA A 43 3.00 -11.05 14.14
N VAL A 44 1.84 -11.26 13.48
CA VAL A 44 1.41 -10.46 12.33
C VAL A 44 1.29 -8.99 12.70
N VAL A 45 0.62 -8.66 13.81
CA VAL A 45 0.52 -7.27 14.30
C VAL A 45 1.92 -6.70 14.56
N THR A 46 2.79 -7.44 15.27
CA THR A 46 4.16 -7.00 15.59
C THR A 46 4.99 -6.77 14.32
N PHE A 47 4.85 -7.62 13.30
CA PHE A 47 5.52 -7.43 12.01
C PHE A 47 5.15 -6.09 11.36
N ILE A 48 3.87 -5.70 11.43
CA ILE A 48 3.33 -4.52 10.74
C ILE A 48 3.62 -3.24 11.52
N VAL A 49 3.30 -3.21 12.82
CA VAL A 49 3.39 -2.00 13.65
C VAL A 49 4.71 -1.88 14.44
N GLY A 50 5.55 -2.91 14.33
CA GLY A 50 6.84 -2.96 15.03
C GLY A 50 6.75 -3.37 16.49
N SER A 51 7.93 -3.52 17.11
CA SER A 51 8.10 -3.87 18.54
C SER A 51 8.19 -2.65 19.45
N ALA A 52 7.87 -1.44 18.97
CA ALA A 52 7.99 -0.16 19.71
C ALA A 52 9.39 0.07 20.31
N GLY A 53 10.44 -0.34 19.62
CA GLY A 53 11.83 -0.22 20.05
C GLY A 53 12.28 -1.33 21.01
N ALA A 54 11.37 -2.20 21.46
CA ALA A 54 11.75 -3.33 22.31
C ALA A 54 12.51 -4.40 21.50
N GLU A 55 13.64 -4.86 22.04
CA GLU A 55 14.33 -6.04 21.52
C GLU A 55 13.58 -7.31 21.96
N LEU A 56 13.18 -8.10 20.96
CA LEU A 56 12.58 -9.41 21.17
C LEU A 56 13.68 -10.46 21.22
N GLU A 57 13.68 -11.32 22.23
CA GLU A 57 14.68 -12.38 22.40
C GLU A 57 14.08 -13.75 22.03
N LEU A 58 14.74 -14.49 21.12
CA LEU A 58 14.31 -15.86 20.77
C LEU A 58 14.33 -16.79 21.98
N PRO A 59 13.26 -17.56 22.20
CA PRO A 59 13.27 -18.68 23.13
C PRO A 59 14.48 -19.60 22.87
N LYS A 60 15.08 -20.14 23.93
CA LYS A 60 16.29 -20.97 23.78
C LYS A 60 16.08 -22.14 22.79
N GLU A 61 14.91 -22.72 22.82
CA GLU A 61 14.50 -23.85 22.00
C GLU A 61 14.29 -23.49 20.51
N ALA A 62 14.04 -22.21 20.22
CA ALA A 62 13.83 -21.68 18.88
C ALA A 62 15.11 -21.13 18.22
N ARG A 63 16.22 -21.07 18.97
CA ARG A 63 17.51 -20.57 18.46
C ARG A 63 18.08 -21.55 17.43
N ARG A 64 18.42 -21.01 16.28
CA ARG A 64 19.02 -21.76 15.17
C ARG A 64 19.98 -20.90 14.39
N ASP A 65 20.90 -21.54 13.65
CA ASP A 65 21.82 -20.83 12.77
C ASP A 65 21.06 -20.04 11.70
N GLY A 66 21.56 -18.86 11.37
CA GLY A 66 20.96 -17.95 10.40
C GLY A 66 19.90 -16.99 10.96
N LEU A 67 19.43 -17.16 12.21
CA LEU A 67 18.56 -16.18 12.87
C LEU A 67 19.28 -15.40 13.97
N PRO A 68 19.06 -14.09 14.08
CA PRO A 68 19.59 -13.30 15.18
C PRO A 68 18.98 -13.76 16.52
N ARG A 69 19.74 -13.66 17.62
CA ARG A 69 19.22 -14.02 18.96
C ARG A 69 18.21 -13.01 19.48
N THR A 70 18.44 -11.73 19.15
CA THR A 70 17.54 -10.61 19.46
C THR A 70 17.26 -9.82 18.21
N LEU A 71 16.06 -9.25 18.11
CA LEU A 71 15.65 -8.42 17.00
C LEU A 71 14.65 -7.35 17.46
N ALA A 72 14.92 -6.10 17.12
CA ALA A 72 13.93 -5.02 17.20
C ALA A 72 13.21 -4.93 15.85
N VAL A 73 11.90 -5.13 15.84
CA VAL A 73 11.10 -5.07 14.63
C VAL A 73 10.70 -3.63 14.36
N ALA A 74 11.10 -3.09 13.21
CA ALA A 74 10.74 -1.73 12.81
C ALA A 74 9.27 -1.66 12.33
N ALA A 75 8.58 -0.56 12.66
CA ALA A 75 7.25 -0.29 12.13
C ALA A 75 7.29 -0.08 10.61
N LYS A 76 6.47 -0.82 9.88
CA LYS A 76 6.34 -0.73 8.42
C LYS A 76 5.12 0.09 8.03
N PHE A 77 4.07 0.02 8.82
CA PHE A 77 2.85 0.79 8.66
C PHE A 77 2.74 1.82 9.79
N VAL A 78 2.50 3.07 9.42
CA VAL A 78 2.25 4.18 10.36
C VAL A 78 0.74 4.39 10.46
N GLY A 79 0.18 4.01 11.58
CA GLY A 79 -1.27 4.07 11.85
C GLY A 79 -1.59 3.46 13.22
N GLU A 80 -2.86 3.46 13.56
CA GLU A 80 -3.31 2.90 14.84
C GLU A 80 -3.09 1.38 14.90
N ARG A 81 -2.46 0.91 15.96
CA ARG A 81 -2.30 -0.52 16.24
C ARG A 81 -3.65 -1.25 16.23
N ALA A 82 -4.69 -0.64 16.81
CA ALA A 82 -6.03 -1.19 16.87
C ALA A 82 -6.64 -1.46 15.47
N LEU A 83 -6.35 -0.63 14.47
CA LEU A 83 -6.74 -0.88 13.08
C LEU A 83 -6.14 -2.19 12.56
N VAL A 84 -4.83 -2.39 12.76
CA VAL A 84 -4.14 -3.59 12.31
C VAL A 84 -4.67 -4.83 13.06
N GLU A 85 -4.94 -4.72 14.36
CA GLU A 85 -5.53 -5.80 15.16
C GLU A 85 -6.92 -6.20 14.64
N ARG A 86 -7.79 -5.23 14.28
CA ARG A 86 -9.09 -5.53 13.68
C ARG A 86 -8.98 -6.16 12.30
N CYS A 87 -8.02 -5.72 11.47
CA CYS A 87 -7.71 -6.38 10.19
C CYS A 87 -7.33 -7.85 10.40
N VAL A 88 -6.42 -8.11 11.35
CA VAL A 88 -5.94 -9.47 11.67
C VAL A 88 -7.08 -10.35 12.19
N VAL A 89 -7.92 -9.84 13.08
CA VAL A 89 -9.10 -10.57 13.60
C VAL A 89 -10.09 -10.89 12.49
N THR A 90 -10.34 -9.92 11.58
CA THR A 90 -11.20 -10.14 10.42
C THR A 90 -10.69 -11.27 9.54
N LEU A 91 -9.38 -11.29 9.24
CA LEU A 91 -8.76 -12.29 8.36
C LEU A 91 -8.66 -13.68 9.02
N ALA A 92 -8.65 -13.75 10.35
CA ALA A 92 -8.75 -15.01 11.08
C ALA A 92 -10.18 -15.58 11.09
N GLY A 93 -11.17 -14.78 10.69
CA GLY A 93 -12.58 -15.16 10.59
C GLY A 93 -13.00 -15.61 9.20
N GLU A 94 -14.29 -15.49 8.92
CA GLU A 94 -14.90 -15.96 7.67
C GLU A 94 -15.12 -14.87 6.62
N ARG A 95 -15.05 -13.59 7.01
CA ARG A 95 -15.30 -12.46 6.11
C ARG A 95 -14.04 -12.01 5.42
N GLY A 96 -14.17 -11.49 4.20
CA GLY A 96 -13.11 -10.74 3.55
C GLY A 96 -12.83 -9.41 4.27
N LEU A 97 -11.65 -8.88 4.11
CA LEU A 97 -11.26 -7.56 4.61
C LEU A 97 -11.32 -6.55 3.45
N LEU A 98 -12.03 -5.44 3.62
CA LEU A 98 -12.02 -4.32 2.68
C LEU A 98 -11.36 -3.10 3.32
N LEU A 99 -10.18 -2.74 2.82
CA LEU A 99 -9.48 -1.53 3.21
C LEU A 99 -9.98 -0.35 2.37
N VAL A 100 -10.58 0.62 3.00
CA VAL A 100 -11.11 1.82 2.35
C VAL A 100 -10.33 3.06 2.78
N GLY A 101 -10.24 4.07 1.93
CA GLY A 101 -9.55 5.32 2.26
C GLY A 101 -9.19 6.09 0.99
N GLU A 102 -8.68 7.29 1.17
CA GLU A 102 -8.22 8.13 0.07
C GLU A 102 -6.99 7.54 -0.64
N PRO A 103 -6.70 7.91 -1.89
CA PRO A 103 -5.46 7.51 -2.56
C PRO A 103 -4.23 7.88 -1.72
N GLY A 104 -3.21 7.00 -1.74
CA GLY A 104 -1.94 7.25 -1.04
C GLY A 104 -1.97 7.09 0.49
N THR A 105 -3.04 6.52 1.08
CA THR A 105 -3.11 6.19 2.52
C THR A 105 -2.50 4.83 2.88
N ALA A 106 -1.69 4.25 2.00
CA ALA A 106 -0.98 2.97 2.22
C ALA A 106 -1.88 1.72 2.34
N LYS A 107 -3.11 1.71 1.80
CA LYS A 107 -4.00 0.53 1.77
C LYS A 107 -3.34 -0.69 1.13
N SER A 108 -2.77 -0.51 -0.07
CA SER A 108 -2.12 -1.60 -0.82
C SER A 108 -0.88 -2.12 -0.10
N MET A 109 -0.10 -1.23 0.56
CA MET A 109 1.04 -1.64 1.37
C MET A 109 0.57 -2.46 2.59
N LEU A 110 -0.51 -2.03 3.27
CA LEU A 110 -1.05 -2.77 4.41
C LEU A 110 -1.58 -4.16 3.97
N SER A 111 -2.27 -4.24 2.82
CA SER A 111 -2.74 -5.52 2.27
C SER A 111 -1.57 -6.45 1.92
N GLU A 112 -0.50 -5.92 1.37
CA GLU A 112 0.73 -6.65 1.06
C GLU A 112 1.40 -7.21 2.32
N LEU A 113 1.61 -6.35 3.33
CA LEU A 113 2.22 -6.74 4.61
C LEU A 113 1.41 -7.81 5.34
N LEU A 114 0.07 -7.67 5.35
CA LEU A 114 -0.84 -8.67 5.92
C LEU A 114 -0.69 -10.02 5.21
N SER A 115 -0.72 -10.03 3.88
CA SER A 115 -0.61 -11.25 3.08
C SER A 115 0.75 -11.93 3.29
N ALA A 116 1.85 -11.19 3.22
CA ALA A 116 3.20 -11.68 3.44
C ALA A 116 3.36 -12.33 4.83
N ALA A 117 2.82 -11.67 5.88
CA ALA A 117 2.90 -12.15 7.25
C ALA A 117 2.00 -13.38 7.51
N ILE A 118 0.82 -13.42 6.90
CA ILE A 118 -0.17 -14.49 7.11
C ILE A 118 0.21 -15.75 6.35
N CYS A 119 0.39 -15.66 5.03
CA CYS A 119 0.58 -16.85 4.18
C CYS A 119 1.97 -16.95 3.52
N GLY A 120 2.85 -15.97 3.74
CA GLY A 120 4.22 -16.00 3.21
C GLY A 120 4.32 -15.60 1.74
N THR A 121 3.27 -15.09 1.13
CA THR A 121 3.28 -14.50 -0.20
C THR A 121 2.31 -13.34 -0.31
N SER A 122 2.71 -12.29 -1.00
CA SER A 122 1.88 -11.14 -1.33
C SER A 122 1.58 -11.03 -2.84
N GLU A 123 2.07 -11.99 -3.64
CA GLU A 123 2.00 -11.94 -5.10
C GLU A 123 0.66 -12.44 -5.68
N LEU A 124 -0.24 -13.04 -4.87
CA LEU A 124 -1.55 -13.48 -5.32
C LEU A 124 -2.53 -12.30 -5.41
N VAL A 125 -2.30 -11.41 -6.36
CA VAL A 125 -3.00 -10.13 -6.50
C VAL A 125 -3.65 -9.97 -7.86
N VAL A 126 -4.87 -9.41 -7.86
CA VAL A 126 -5.57 -8.90 -9.05
C VAL A 126 -5.68 -7.39 -8.90
N GLN A 127 -5.22 -6.65 -9.91
CA GLN A 127 -5.42 -5.20 -9.99
C GLN A 127 -6.74 -4.91 -10.66
N GLY A 128 -7.68 -4.30 -9.94
CA GLY A 128 -8.96 -3.87 -10.45
C GLY A 128 -8.82 -2.68 -11.41
N THR A 129 -9.45 -2.80 -12.57
CA THR A 129 -9.55 -1.77 -13.60
C THR A 129 -10.91 -1.88 -14.29
N ALA A 130 -11.31 -0.88 -15.09
CA ALA A 130 -12.51 -0.96 -15.91
C ALA A 130 -12.46 -2.10 -16.95
N GLY A 131 -11.26 -2.58 -17.33
CA GLY A 131 -11.06 -3.70 -18.25
C GLY A 131 -10.87 -5.06 -17.57
N THR A 132 -10.95 -5.12 -16.24
CA THR A 132 -10.87 -6.41 -15.52
C THR A 132 -12.07 -7.29 -15.87
N THR A 133 -11.81 -8.55 -16.18
CA THR A 133 -12.83 -9.53 -16.54
C THR A 133 -13.06 -10.54 -15.41
N GLU A 134 -14.19 -11.28 -15.46
CA GLU A 134 -14.48 -12.33 -14.48
C GLU A 134 -13.42 -13.43 -14.50
N ASP A 135 -12.85 -13.76 -15.66
CA ASP A 135 -11.79 -14.78 -15.81
C ASP A 135 -10.53 -14.42 -14.98
N GLN A 136 -10.21 -13.14 -14.87
CA GLN A 136 -9.08 -12.68 -14.06
C GLN A 136 -9.32 -12.87 -12.55
N LEU A 137 -10.59 -12.94 -12.12
CA LEU A 137 -10.95 -13.24 -10.73
C LEU A 137 -11.12 -14.74 -10.47
N ARG A 138 -11.59 -15.51 -11.47
CA ARG A 138 -11.91 -16.93 -11.30
C ARG A 138 -10.85 -17.84 -11.92
N TYR A 139 -10.87 -18.00 -13.22
CA TYR A 139 -9.91 -18.81 -14.01
C TYR A 139 -10.07 -18.46 -15.49
N GLY A 140 -9.03 -18.70 -16.24
CA GLY A 140 -9.02 -18.65 -17.69
C GLY A 140 -8.65 -19.98 -18.31
N TRP A 141 -8.47 -20.00 -19.62
CA TRP A 141 -8.11 -21.17 -20.39
C TRP A 141 -6.85 -20.95 -21.22
N ASN A 142 -5.98 -21.96 -21.25
CA ASN A 142 -4.97 -22.05 -22.27
C ASN A 142 -5.66 -22.53 -23.56
N TYR A 143 -5.96 -21.60 -24.45
CA TYR A 143 -6.72 -21.89 -25.67
C TYR A 143 -6.06 -22.89 -26.60
N ALA A 144 -4.72 -22.97 -26.65
CA ALA A 144 -4.01 -23.96 -27.44
C ALA A 144 -4.28 -25.37 -26.93
N LEU A 145 -4.21 -25.58 -25.60
CA LEU A 145 -4.53 -26.87 -24.99
C LEU A 145 -6.03 -27.18 -25.07
N LEU A 146 -6.88 -26.18 -24.90
CA LEU A 146 -8.33 -26.33 -25.00
C LEU A 146 -8.76 -26.82 -26.40
N LEU A 147 -8.19 -26.25 -27.46
CA LEU A 147 -8.47 -26.64 -28.84
C LEU A 147 -7.91 -28.02 -29.19
N ALA A 148 -6.73 -28.38 -28.65
CA ALA A 148 -6.07 -29.65 -28.94
C ALA A 148 -6.68 -30.82 -28.19
N HIS A 149 -7.10 -30.63 -26.94
CA HIS A 149 -7.45 -31.74 -26.01
C HIS A 149 -8.82 -31.59 -25.34
N GLY A 150 -9.55 -30.50 -25.63
CA GLY A 150 -10.80 -30.13 -24.92
C GLY A 150 -10.56 -29.61 -23.51
N PRO A 151 -11.67 -29.33 -22.78
CA PRO A 151 -11.59 -28.86 -21.40
C PRO A 151 -10.93 -29.90 -20.50
N SER A 152 -9.88 -29.47 -19.79
CA SER A 152 -9.12 -30.33 -18.88
C SER A 152 -8.44 -29.49 -17.79
N ALA A 153 -8.10 -30.11 -16.66
CA ALA A 153 -7.35 -29.46 -15.58
C ALA A 153 -6.02 -28.87 -16.08
N ALA A 154 -5.38 -29.49 -17.09
CA ALA A 154 -4.14 -29.00 -17.69
C ALA A 154 -4.33 -27.75 -18.55
N ALA A 155 -5.50 -27.59 -19.15
CA ALA A 155 -5.85 -26.40 -19.95
C ALA A 155 -6.36 -25.23 -19.09
N LEU A 156 -6.76 -25.48 -17.83
CA LEU A 156 -7.24 -24.46 -16.90
C LEU A 156 -6.08 -23.60 -16.40
N VAL A 157 -6.20 -22.28 -16.57
CA VAL A 157 -5.24 -21.29 -16.05
C VAL A 157 -5.85 -20.66 -14.79
N PRO A 158 -5.32 -20.96 -13.61
CA PRO A 158 -5.87 -20.41 -12.38
C PRO A 158 -5.58 -18.91 -12.26
N SER A 159 -6.59 -18.15 -11.80
CA SER A 159 -6.39 -16.78 -11.35
C SER A 159 -5.56 -16.75 -10.05
N PRO A 160 -5.08 -15.58 -9.63
CA PRO A 160 -4.49 -15.41 -8.29
C PRO A 160 -5.46 -15.85 -7.17
N ILE A 161 -6.77 -15.60 -7.31
CA ILE A 161 -7.78 -16.00 -6.32
C ILE A 161 -7.93 -17.52 -6.28
N LEU A 162 -8.07 -18.17 -7.45
CA LEU A 162 -8.16 -19.62 -7.49
C LEU A 162 -6.87 -20.30 -6.96
N SER A 163 -5.71 -19.70 -7.23
CA SER A 163 -4.44 -20.16 -6.69
C SER A 163 -4.39 -20.05 -5.16
N ALA A 164 -4.87 -18.92 -4.61
CA ALA A 164 -5.00 -18.73 -3.16
C ALA A 164 -5.99 -19.73 -2.54
N MET A 165 -7.13 -19.97 -3.19
CA MET A 165 -8.11 -20.97 -2.73
C MET A 165 -7.50 -22.38 -2.65
N ARG A 166 -6.75 -22.79 -3.66
CA ARG A 166 -6.10 -24.12 -3.70
C ARG A 166 -5.07 -24.31 -2.62
N THR A 167 -4.38 -23.24 -2.22
CA THR A 167 -3.25 -23.29 -1.28
C THR A 167 -3.61 -22.83 0.15
N GLY A 168 -4.84 -22.35 0.37
CA GLY A 168 -5.21 -21.78 1.66
C GLY A 168 -4.51 -20.44 1.97
N ALA A 169 -4.18 -19.68 0.93
CA ALA A 169 -3.46 -18.40 1.04
C ALA A 169 -4.41 -17.19 1.05
N VAL A 170 -3.83 -16.00 1.21
CA VAL A 170 -4.54 -14.73 1.10
C VAL A 170 -4.52 -14.27 -0.35
N ALA A 171 -5.72 -14.07 -0.95
CA ALA A 171 -5.85 -13.38 -2.23
C ALA A 171 -6.01 -11.87 -2.00
N ARG A 172 -5.46 -11.06 -2.92
CA ARG A 172 -5.60 -9.60 -2.88
C ARG A 172 -6.31 -9.10 -4.14
N VAL A 173 -7.27 -8.19 -3.98
CA VAL A 173 -7.94 -7.49 -5.08
C VAL A 173 -7.76 -5.99 -4.84
N GLU A 174 -6.82 -5.40 -5.54
CA GLU A 174 -6.54 -3.96 -5.40
C GLU A 174 -7.53 -3.15 -6.25
N GLU A 175 -8.03 -2.05 -5.68
CA GLU A 175 -8.97 -1.14 -6.32
C GLU A 175 -10.24 -1.82 -6.88
N ILE A 176 -10.87 -2.68 -6.09
CA ILE A 176 -12.03 -3.48 -6.49
C ILE A 176 -13.17 -2.63 -7.09
N THR A 177 -13.36 -1.41 -6.61
CA THR A 177 -14.40 -0.48 -7.09
C THR A 177 -14.14 0.06 -8.49
N ARG A 178 -12.97 -0.17 -9.08
CA ARG A 178 -12.70 0.13 -10.49
C ARG A 178 -13.20 -0.97 -11.45
N CYS A 179 -13.47 -2.17 -10.93
CA CYS A 179 -14.10 -3.23 -11.70
C CYS A 179 -15.58 -2.90 -11.94
N LEU A 180 -16.14 -3.39 -13.06
CA LEU A 180 -17.58 -3.33 -13.30
C LEU A 180 -18.35 -4.10 -12.22
N PRO A 181 -19.59 -3.71 -11.87
CA PRO A 181 -20.37 -4.35 -10.81
C PRO A 181 -20.56 -5.86 -11.03
N GLU A 182 -20.77 -6.28 -12.28
CA GLU A 182 -20.93 -7.69 -12.65
C GLU A 182 -19.67 -8.51 -12.34
N VAL A 183 -18.50 -7.92 -12.58
CA VAL A 183 -17.19 -8.55 -12.27
C VAL A 183 -16.97 -8.61 -10.76
N GLN A 184 -17.33 -7.54 -10.02
CA GLN A 184 -17.25 -7.54 -8.56
C GLN A 184 -18.12 -8.64 -7.95
N ASP A 185 -19.33 -8.88 -8.50
CA ASP A 185 -20.28 -9.87 -7.99
C ASP A 185 -19.80 -11.32 -8.16
N ALA A 186 -18.82 -11.59 -9.03
CA ALA A 186 -18.16 -12.89 -9.10
C ALA A 186 -17.51 -13.29 -7.74
N LEU A 187 -17.14 -12.32 -6.91
CA LEU A 187 -16.59 -12.57 -5.57
C LEU A 187 -17.65 -12.99 -4.54
N VAL A 188 -18.93 -12.76 -4.81
CA VAL A 188 -20.02 -13.10 -3.87
C VAL A 188 -20.04 -14.60 -3.58
N SER A 189 -20.00 -15.44 -4.61
CA SER A 189 -19.98 -16.90 -4.44
C SER A 189 -18.66 -17.39 -3.82
N ILE A 190 -17.53 -16.81 -4.21
CA ILE A 190 -16.22 -17.16 -3.68
C ILE A 190 -16.15 -16.93 -2.16
N LEU A 191 -16.67 -15.79 -1.70
CA LEU A 191 -16.67 -15.43 -0.28
C LEU A 191 -17.75 -16.15 0.53
N SER A 192 -18.91 -16.49 -0.08
CA SER A 192 -20.02 -17.16 0.61
C SER A 192 -19.83 -18.67 0.67
N ASP A 193 -19.63 -19.27 -0.50
CA ASP A 193 -19.68 -20.74 -0.66
C ASP A 193 -18.27 -21.35 -0.52
N ARG A 194 -17.24 -20.50 -0.51
CA ARG A 194 -15.83 -20.94 -0.43
C ARG A 194 -15.47 -21.98 -1.50
N ARG A 195 -16.03 -21.82 -2.71
CA ARG A 195 -15.78 -22.67 -3.87
C ARG A 195 -15.92 -21.91 -5.18
N ILE A 196 -15.22 -22.40 -6.21
CA ILE A 196 -15.41 -21.99 -7.60
C ILE A 196 -15.89 -23.18 -8.39
N ALA A 197 -17.02 -23.04 -9.09
CA ALA A 197 -17.48 -24.03 -10.06
C ALA A 197 -16.77 -23.82 -11.40
N VAL A 198 -16.37 -24.92 -12.04
CA VAL A 198 -15.78 -24.99 -13.39
C VAL A 198 -16.68 -25.88 -14.24
N PRO A 199 -17.80 -25.32 -14.80
CA PRO A 199 -18.82 -26.11 -15.50
C PRO A 199 -18.26 -26.92 -16.67
N GLU A 200 -17.22 -26.42 -17.33
CA GLU A 200 -16.56 -27.07 -18.47
C GLU A 200 -15.86 -28.39 -18.08
N LEU A 201 -15.58 -28.58 -16.79
CA LEU A 201 -15.03 -29.82 -16.24
C LEU A 201 -16.09 -30.71 -15.59
N SER A 202 -17.37 -30.51 -15.97
CA SER A 202 -18.49 -31.32 -15.45
C SER A 202 -18.18 -32.84 -15.56
N GLY A 203 -18.45 -33.57 -14.48
CA GLY A 203 -18.18 -35.01 -14.42
C GLY A 203 -16.75 -35.37 -13.96
N THR A 204 -15.90 -34.41 -13.70
CA THR A 204 -14.58 -34.63 -13.11
C THR A 204 -14.51 -34.12 -11.65
N ALA A 205 -13.47 -34.48 -10.92
CA ALA A 205 -13.22 -34.00 -9.57
C ALA A 205 -12.95 -32.47 -9.56
N GLU A 206 -12.47 -31.92 -10.66
CA GLU A 206 -12.13 -30.51 -10.83
C GLU A 206 -13.31 -29.63 -11.19
N ALA A 207 -14.51 -30.19 -11.40
CA ALA A 207 -15.74 -29.44 -11.68
C ALA A 207 -16.12 -28.41 -10.60
N THR A 208 -15.61 -28.63 -9.38
CA THR A 208 -15.74 -27.68 -8.25
C THR A 208 -14.46 -27.67 -7.46
N VAL A 209 -13.89 -26.49 -7.30
CA VAL A 209 -12.68 -26.26 -6.49
C VAL A 209 -13.08 -25.62 -5.17
N PRO A 210 -13.06 -26.37 -4.05
CA PRO A 210 -13.27 -25.81 -2.72
C PRO A 210 -12.05 -25.01 -2.27
N ALA A 211 -12.26 -24.03 -1.39
CA ALA A 211 -11.16 -23.34 -0.75
C ALA A 211 -10.51 -24.21 0.32
N ALA A 212 -9.19 -24.29 0.30
CA ALA A 212 -8.41 -24.91 1.37
C ALA A 212 -8.49 -24.05 2.66
N PRO A 213 -8.34 -24.69 3.85
CA PRO A 213 -8.31 -23.96 5.12
C PRO A 213 -7.23 -22.87 5.13
N GLY A 214 -7.59 -21.68 5.60
CA GLY A 214 -6.72 -20.50 5.60
C GLY A 214 -6.98 -19.52 4.45
N PHE A 215 -7.72 -19.93 3.41
CA PHE A 215 -8.09 -19.01 2.34
C PHE A 215 -8.91 -17.83 2.88
N THR A 216 -8.47 -16.63 2.55
CA THR A 216 -9.22 -15.39 2.78
C THR A 216 -8.89 -14.37 1.70
N LEU A 217 -9.63 -13.25 1.68
CA LEU A 217 -9.48 -12.21 0.65
C LEU A 217 -9.36 -10.83 1.29
N ILE A 218 -8.37 -10.07 0.83
CA ILE A 218 -8.23 -8.64 1.12
C ILE A 218 -8.57 -7.88 -0.15
N ALA A 219 -9.47 -6.91 -0.05
CA ALA A 219 -9.70 -5.96 -1.14
C ALA A 219 -9.36 -4.54 -0.68
N THR A 220 -8.97 -3.70 -1.63
CA THR A 220 -8.82 -2.26 -1.40
C THR A 220 -9.80 -1.48 -2.26
N ALA A 221 -10.28 -0.35 -1.75
CA ALA A 221 -11.18 0.53 -2.46
C ALA A 221 -10.91 1.99 -2.14
N ASN A 222 -11.13 2.83 -3.14
CA ASN A 222 -11.26 4.26 -2.97
C ASN A 222 -12.72 4.65 -3.23
N LEU A 223 -13.49 4.90 -2.18
CA LEU A 223 -14.93 5.13 -2.30
C LEU A 223 -15.30 6.54 -2.81
N ARG A 224 -14.32 7.44 -2.93
CA ARG A 224 -14.54 8.84 -3.32
C ARG A 224 -13.91 9.21 -4.67
N ASP A 225 -13.29 8.25 -5.36
CA ASP A 225 -12.65 8.51 -6.63
C ASP A 225 -13.66 8.58 -7.78
N ARG A 226 -13.33 9.35 -8.83
CA ARG A 226 -14.12 9.38 -10.07
C ARG A 226 -13.92 8.08 -10.84
N GLY A 227 -14.99 7.57 -11.45
CA GLY A 227 -14.93 6.33 -12.24
C GLY A 227 -14.89 5.05 -11.41
N VAL A 228 -15.33 5.11 -10.14
CA VAL A 228 -15.57 3.90 -9.33
C VAL A 228 -17.02 3.41 -9.51
N SER A 229 -17.16 2.09 -9.51
CA SER A 229 -18.45 1.41 -9.53
C SER A 229 -18.92 1.15 -8.09
N GLU A 230 -20.21 1.32 -7.84
CA GLU A 230 -20.76 0.99 -6.54
C GLU A 230 -20.80 -0.54 -6.34
N MET A 231 -20.37 -0.98 -5.16
CA MET A 231 -20.44 -2.39 -4.76
C MET A 231 -21.89 -2.77 -4.44
N SER A 232 -22.31 -3.96 -4.88
CA SER A 232 -23.63 -4.49 -4.52
C SER A 232 -23.77 -4.70 -2.99
N ALA A 233 -25.00 -4.60 -2.48
CA ALA A 233 -25.29 -4.90 -1.08
C ALA A 233 -24.91 -6.34 -0.71
N ALA A 234 -25.02 -7.26 -1.66
CA ALA A 234 -24.63 -8.65 -1.51
C ALA A 234 -23.14 -8.78 -1.25
N LEU A 235 -22.29 -8.09 -2.02
CA LEU A 235 -20.86 -8.10 -1.86
C LEU A 235 -20.42 -7.36 -0.58
N LYS A 236 -21.00 -6.18 -0.31
CA LYS A 236 -20.70 -5.40 0.93
C LYS A 236 -20.87 -6.24 2.21
N ARG A 237 -21.87 -7.13 2.28
CA ARG A 237 -22.13 -8.00 3.45
C ARG A 237 -21.05 -9.07 3.68
N ARG A 238 -20.20 -9.37 2.70
CA ARG A 238 -19.15 -10.39 2.78
C ARG A 238 -17.81 -9.81 3.26
N PHE A 239 -17.73 -8.49 3.38
CA PHE A 239 -16.55 -7.81 3.87
C PHE A 239 -16.77 -7.16 5.24
N ASN A 240 -15.72 -7.13 6.03
CA ASN A 240 -15.55 -6.14 7.09
C ASN A 240 -14.75 -4.96 6.50
N PHE A 241 -15.24 -3.75 6.75
CA PHE A 241 -14.65 -2.51 6.26
C PHE A 241 -13.73 -1.92 7.33
N GLU A 242 -12.50 -1.60 6.94
CA GLU A 242 -11.57 -0.85 7.78
C GLU A 242 -11.08 0.38 7.04
N THR A 243 -11.21 1.54 7.66
CA THR A 243 -10.82 2.82 7.06
C THR A 243 -9.37 3.12 7.38
N VAL A 244 -8.55 3.24 6.34
CA VAL A 244 -7.16 3.68 6.43
C VAL A 244 -7.12 5.18 6.14
N GLY A 245 -6.99 5.97 7.20
CA GLY A 245 -6.89 7.43 7.13
C GLY A 245 -5.48 7.94 6.84
N PRO A 246 -5.34 9.25 6.60
CA PRO A 246 -4.03 9.89 6.58
C PRO A 246 -3.38 9.85 7.97
N ILE A 247 -2.06 9.98 8.01
CA ILE A 247 -1.29 9.98 9.25
C ILE A 247 -1.67 11.24 10.07
N PRO A 248 -2.15 11.10 11.31
CA PRO A 248 -2.64 12.25 12.08
C PRO A 248 -1.50 13.12 12.62
N ASP A 249 -0.36 12.55 12.96
CA ASP A 249 0.78 13.24 13.56
C ASP A 249 1.77 13.72 12.49
N LEU A 250 2.13 15.03 12.53
CA LEU A 250 3.04 15.65 11.55
C LEU A 250 4.43 15.04 11.62
N ALA A 251 4.99 14.87 12.82
CA ALA A 251 6.35 14.38 12.98
C ALA A 251 6.47 12.93 12.49
N GLN A 252 5.44 12.11 12.70
CA GLN A 252 5.39 10.75 12.16
C GLN A 252 5.31 10.74 10.63
N GLU A 253 4.53 11.66 10.01
CA GLU A 253 4.43 11.78 8.56
C GLU A 253 5.76 12.24 7.96
N VAL A 254 6.44 13.25 8.56
CA VAL A 254 7.78 13.70 8.16
C VAL A 254 8.79 12.56 8.24
N ALA A 255 8.84 11.84 9.36
CA ALA A 255 9.75 10.70 9.55
C ALA A 255 9.49 9.58 8.53
N LEU A 256 8.23 9.33 8.17
CA LEU A 256 7.88 8.37 7.13
C LEU A 256 8.37 8.83 5.75
N VAL A 257 8.10 10.09 5.38
CA VAL A 257 8.54 10.67 4.09
C VAL A 257 10.05 10.59 3.97
N GLN A 258 10.79 10.99 5.00
CA GLN A 258 12.25 10.92 5.03
C GLN A 258 12.75 9.48 4.87
N ARG A 259 12.20 8.52 5.61
CA ARG A 259 12.59 7.10 5.56
C ARG A 259 12.35 6.50 4.18
N GLN A 260 11.19 6.76 3.59
CA GLN A 260 10.82 6.21 2.28
C GLN A 260 11.63 6.84 1.14
N ALA A 261 11.88 8.15 1.21
CA ALA A 261 12.74 8.83 0.24
C ALA A 261 14.18 8.30 0.32
N ARG A 262 14.75 8.14 1.53
CA ARG A 262 16.07 7.51 1.73
C ARG A 262 16.13 6.11 1.13
N ALA A 263 15.17 5.24 1.44
CA ALA A 263 15.13 3.88 0.91
C ALA A 263 15.04 3.84 -0.63
N THR A 264 14.45 4.85 -1.26
CA THR A 264 14.42 4.99 -2.71
C THR A 264 15.77 5.42 -3.26
N LEU A 265 16.44 6.37 -2.59
CA LEU A 265 17.74 6.90 -3.00
C LEU A 265 18.88 5.89 -2.78
N ASP A 266 18.80 5.08 -1.72
CA ASP A 266 19.78 4.01 -1.46
C ASP A 266 19.85 3.02 -2.63
N ARG A 267 18.72 2.74 -3.30
CA ARG A 267 18.66 1.88 -4.48
C ARG A 267 19.39 2.45 -5.70
N VAL A 268 19.51 3.76 -5.78
CA VAL A 268 20.24 4.48 -6.84
C VAL A 268 21.58 5.06 -6.37
N HIS A 269 22.02 4.64 -5.17
CA HIS A 269 23.29 5.05 -4.53
C HIS A 269 23.46 6.58 -4.42
N THR A 270 22.38 7.29 -4.15
CA THR A 270 22.34 8.75 -4.01
C THR A 270 22.13 9.15 -2.56
N PRO A 271 22.94 10.06 -1.99
CA PRO A 271 22.72 10.51 -0.62
C PRO A 271 21.44 11.35 -0.50
N PHE A 272 20.75 11.21 0.65
CA PHE A 272 19.61 12.06 0.96
C PHE A 272 20.12 13.37 1.60
N ALA A 273 20.09 14.45 0.83
CA ALA A 273 20.60 15.78 1.21
C ALA A 273 19.48 16.83 1.25
N VAL A 274 18.36 16.51 1.91
CA VAL A 274 17.26 17.45 2.14
C VAL A 274 17.19 17.76 3.63
N ASP A 275 17.23 19.04 3.98
CA ASP A 275 17.15 19.49 5.37
C ASP A 275 15.81 19.13 6.00
N ASP A 276 15.80 18.75 7.29
CA ASP A 276 14.61 18.38 8.04
C ASP A 276 13.55 19.52 8.03
N ALA A 277 14.00 20.79 8.08
CA ALA A 277 13.10 21.93 8.00
C ALA A 277 12.40 22.05 6.63
N VAL A 278 13.08 21.72 5.54
CA VAL A 278 12.50 21.69 4.18
C VAL A 278 11.49 20.55 4.06
N LEU A 279 11.80 19.38 4.62
CA LEU A 279 10.88 18.25 4.70
C LEU A 279 9.63 18.57 5.50
N GLU A 280 9.79 19.20 6.66
CA GLU A 280 8.67 19.62 7.49
C GLU A 280 7.77 20.62 6.75
N ALA A 281 8.35 21.62 6.07
CA ALA A 281 7.60 22.56 5.26
C ALA A 281 6.86 21.88 4.11
N LEU A 282 7.51 20.93 3.42
CA LEU A 282 6.89 20.11 2.37
C LEU A 282 5.68 19.36 2.90
N VAL A 283 5.84 18.58 3.98
CA VAL A 283 4.76 17.77 4.56
C VAL A 283 3.65 18.67 5.11
N THR A 284 3.99 19.82 5.72
CA THR A 284 3.01 20.81 6.18
C THR A 284 2.16 21.32 5.03
N ALA A 285 2.78 21.71 3.90
CA ALA A 285 2.04 22.16 2.71
C ALA A 285 1.09 21.07 2.18
N PHE A 286 1.54 19.80 2.13
CA PHE A 286 0.69 18.69 1.73
C PHE A 286 -0.50 18.49 2.67
N ARG A 287 -0.29 18.63 3.97
CA ARG A 287 -1.35 18.50 4.99
C ARG A 287 -2.36 19.61 4.89
N ASP A 288 -1.90 20.85 4.80
CA ASP A 288 -2.76 22.02 4.70
C ASP A 288 -3.65 21.96 3.45
N LEU A 289 -3.06 21.71 2.29
CA LEU A 289 -3.77 21.57 1.01
C LEU A 289 -4.75 20.37 1.03
N ARG A 290 -4.38 19.25 1.63
CA ARG A 290 -5.24 18.08 1.80
C ARG A 290 -6.40 18.34 2.73
N ALA A 291 -6.14 19.01 3.84
CA ALA A 291 -7.16 19.34 4.85
C ALA A 291 -8.10 20.46 4.38
N GLY A 292 -7.64 21.37 3.52
CA GLY A 292 -8.34 22.62 3.20
C GLY A 292 -8.27 23.63 4.34
N GLN A 293 -7.34 23.42 5.27
CA GLN A 293 -7.12 24.28 6.42
C GLN A 293 -5.68 24.09 6.91
N SER A 294 -5.01 25.17 7.26
CA SER A 294 -3.68 25.11 7.86
C SER A 294 -3.73 24.65 9.31
N VAL A 295 -2.57 24.25 9.85
CA VAL A 295 -2.42 23.86 11.27
C VAL A 295 -2.85 25.00 12.20
N GLU A 296 -2.67 26.28 11.78
CA GLU A 296 -3.07 27.47 12.53
C GLU A 296 -4.56 27.80 12.40
N GLY A 297 -5.31 27.01 11.60
CA GLY A 297 -6.75 27.21 11.40
C GLY A 297 -7.14 28.14 10.25
N TRP A 298 -6.20 28.54 9.39
CA TRP A 298 -6.50 29.38 8.22
C TRP A 298 -7.12 28.54 7.11
N GLU A 299 -8.11 29.10 6.44
CA GLU A 299 -8.75 28.46 5.29
C GLU A 299 -7.76 28.35 4.12
N VAL A 300 -7.73 27.18 3.48
CA VAL A 300 -6.88 26.84 2.34
C VAL A 300 -7.76 26.20 1.27
N GLU A 301 -7.68 26.68 0.04
CA GLU A 301 -8.43 26.09 -1.06
C GLU A 301 -7.80 24.74 -1.46
N ARG A 302 -8.62 23.69 -1.47
CA ARG A 302 -8.15 22.33 -1.82
C ARG A 302 -7.95 22.19 -3.31
N PRO A 303 -6.80 21.67 -3.77
CA PRO A 303 -6.66 21.22 -5.15
C PRO A 303 -7.62 20.04 -5.43
N SER A 304 -7.95 19.83 -6.70
CA SER A 304 -8.67 18.64 -7.14
C SER A 304 -7.79 17.39 -7.06
N THR A 305 -6.49 17.58 -7.17
CA THR A 305 -5.46 16.55 -6.98
C THR A 305 -5.36 16.13 -5.51
N VAL A 306 -5.26 14.83 -5.28
CA VAL A 306 -5.07 14.29 -3.91
C VAL A 306 -3.64 14.55 -3.45
N MET A 307 -3.49 15.31 -2.36
CA MET A 307 -2.20 15.60 -1.73
C MET A 307 -1.80 14.45 -0.78
N SER A 308 -1.37 13.33 -1.36
CA SER A 308 -1.06 12.12 -0.61
C SER A 308 0.35 12.11 -0.02
N THR A 309 0.57 11.34 1.05
CA THR A 309 1.91 11.11 1.62
C THR A 309 2.85 10.45 0.61
N ALA A 310 2.33 9.60 -0.29
CA ALA A 310 3.14 8.99 -1.36
C ALA A 310 3.69 10.04 -2.34
N GLU A 311 2.91 11.06 -2.66
CA GLU A 311 3.38 12.18 -3.50
C GLU A 311 4.38 13.06 -2.75
N ALA A 312 4.20 13.27 -1.44
CA ALA A 312 5.20 13.96 -0.62
C ALA A 312 6.56 13.20 -0.63
N VAL A 313 6.54 11.87 -0.58
CA VAL A 313 7.75 11.03 -0.76
C VAL A 313 8.36 11.24 -2.13
N ALA A 314 7.56 11.29 -3.20
CA ALA A 314 8.05 11.53 -4.56
C ALA A 314 8.72 12.89 -4.69
N VAL A 315 8.12 13.95 -4.14
CA VAL A 315 8.71 15.31 -4.13
C VAL A 315 10.01 15.33 -3.34
N ALA A 316 10.05 14.76 -2.12
CA ALA A 316 11.26 14.69 -1.31
C ALA A 316 12.40 13.94 -2.03
N THR A 317 12.06 12.84 -2.72
CA THR A 317 13.02 12.07 -3.53
C THR A 317 13.54 12.91 -4.70
N SER A 318 12.65 13.61 -5.40
CA SER A 318 13.02 14.46 -6.54
C SER A 318 13.92 15.62 -6.13
N LEU A 319 13.64 16.26 -4.98
CA LEU A 319 14.49 17.31 -4.42
C LEU A 319 15.91 16.80 -4.13
N ALA A 320 16.02 15.63 -3.51
CA ALA A 320 17.32 15.03 -3.23
C ALA A 320 18.08 14.63 -4.50
N LEU A 321 17.41 14.07 -5.50
CA LEU A 321 18.01 13.76 -6.81
C LEU A 321 18.46 15.02 -7.55
N ALA A 322 17.65 16.07 -7.53
CA ALA A 322 18.00 17.33 -8.15
C ALA A 322 19.25 17.95 -7.50
N ALA A 323 19.33 17.90 -6.17
CA ALA A 323 20.52 18.36 -5.45
C ALA A 323 21.77 17.55 -5.77
N ALA A 324 21.63 16.24 -5.96
CA ALA A 324 22.76 15.35 -6.24
C ALA A 324 23.25 15.42 -7.70
N TYR A 325 22.32 15.46 -8.66
CA TYR A 325 22.67 15.40 -10.07
C TYR A 325 22.93 16.76 -10.71
N PHE A 326 22.38 17.81 -10.12
CA PHE A 326 22.56 19.19 -10.60
C PHE A 326 23.14 20.08 -9.49
N PRO A 327 24.34 19.74 -8.97
CA PRO A 327 24.98 20.57 -7.95
C PRO A 327 25.29 21.94 -8.54
N GLY A 328 24.83 22.99 -7.90
CA GLY A 328 25.03 24.38 -8.34
C GLY A 328 24.65 25.35 -7.23
N ASP A 329 24.55 26.64 -7.59
CA ASP A 329 24.22 27.72 -6.64
C ASP A 329 22.76 27.68 -6.14
N ARG A 330 21.97 26.71 -6.58
CA ARG A 330 20.56 26.57 -6.16
C ARG A 330 20.46 25.73 -4.88
N ASP A 331 19.98 26.37 -3.86
CA ASP A 331 19.57 25.71 -2.62
C ASP A 331 18.33 24.81 -2.86
N VAL A 332 18.28 23.65 -2.17
CA VAL A 332 17.18 22.67 -2.25
C VAL A 332 15.81 23.32 -2.00
N LEU A 333 15.74 24.30 -1.09
CA LEU A 333 14.52 25.03 -0.82
C LEU A 333 14.00 25.78 -2.05
N SER A 334 14.88 26.30 -2.90
CA SER A 334 14.49 27.01 -4.12
C SER A 334 13.83 26.13 -5.18
N LEU A 335 14.02 24.83 -5.10
CA LEU A 335 13.43 23.83 -6.00
C LEU A 335 12.01 23.43 -5.55
N LEU A 336 11.69 23.60 -4.27
CA LEU A 336 10.44 23.10 -3.67
C LEU A 336 9.17 23.62 -4.37
N PRO A 337 9.01 24.95 -4.68
CA PRO A 337 7.79 25.44 -5.33
C PRO A 337 7.54 24.77 -6.69
N GLY A 338 8.57 24.63 -7.54
CA GLY A 338 8.43 24.00 -8.85
C GLY A 338 8.07 22.52 -8.78
N HIS A 339 8.66 21.78 -7.82
CA HIS A 339 8.30 20.36 -7.62
C HIS A 339 6.89 20.20 -7.05
N LEU A 340 6.43 21.10 -6.17
CA LEU A 340 5.05 21.13 -5.70
C LEU A 340 4.08 21.43 -6.82
N LEU A 341 4.38 22.43 -7.66
CA LEU A 341 3.55 22.77 -8.82
C LEU A 341 3.37 21.58 -9.75
N GLY A 342 4.45 20.81 -10.01
CA GLY A 342 4.40 19.63 -10.86
C GLY A 342 3.52 18.49 -10.32
N VAL A 343 3.33 18.41 -9.00
CA VAL A 343 2.45 17.42 -8.36
C VAL A 343 1.01 17.93 -8.27
N VAL A 344 0.82 19.22 -8.04
CA VAL A 344 -0.51 19.84 -7.88
C VAL A 344 -1.18 20.05 -9.23
N ARG A 345 -0.48 20.62 -10.19
CA ARG A 345 -1.00 20.95 -11.53
C ARG A 345 -0.90 19.73 -12.46
N LYS A 346 -1.81 18.76 -12.33
CA LYS A 346 -1.88 17.57 -13.19
C LYS A 346 -2.90 17.76 -14.30
N ASP A 347 -4.17 17.66 -13.94
CA ASP A 347 -5.29 17.60 -14.90
C ASP A 347 -6.06 18.92 -14.97
N ASP A 348 -6.03 19.73 -13.89
CA ASP A 348 -6.76 20.99 -13.77
C ASP A 348 -5.79 22.19 -13.62
N PRO A 349 -5.69 23.08 -14.60
CA PRO A 349 -4.89 24.29 -14.48
C PRO A 349 -5.29 25.18 -13.29
N ALA A 350 -6.56 25.13 -12.85
CA ALA A 350 -7.03 25.86 -11.68
C ALA A 350 -6.34 25.43 -10.37
N ASP A 351 -5.83 24.21 -10.31
CA ASP A 351 -5.09 23.74 -9.13
C ASP A 351 -3.76 24.49 -8.93
N GLY A 352 -3.14 24.97 -10.02
CA GLY A 352 -1.99 25.87 -9.92
C GLY A 352 -2.36 27.21 -9.25
N VAL A 353 -3.54 27.76 -9.56
CA VAL A 353 -4.06 28.98 -8.92
C VAL A 353 -4.31 28.75 -7.42
N LYS A 354 -4.84 27.60 -7.04
CA LYS A 354 -5.06 27.23 -5.63
C LYS A 354 -3.73 27.09 -4.87
N LEU A 355 -2.71 26.52 -5.50
CA LEU A 355 -1.37 26.46 -4.92
C LEU A 355 -0.78 27.87 -4.72
N LEU A 356 -0.93 28.76 -5.70
CA LEU A 356 -0.53 30.15 -5.57
C LEU A 356 -1.32 30.84 -4.44
N GLY A 357 -2.63 30.59 -4.32
CA GLY A 357 -3.46 31.06 -3.22
C GLY A 357 -2.98 30.58 -1.84
N TYR A 358 -2.47 29.33 -1.74
CA TYR A 358 -1.83 28.83 -0.54
C TYR A 358 -0.57 29.63 -0.19
N TRP A 359 0.25 30.00 -1.20
CA TRP A 359 1.40 30.88 -1.00
C TRP A 359 0.99 32.27 -0.52
N ASP A 360 0.03 32.90 -1.18
CA ASP A 360 -0.47 34.24 -0.84
C ASP A 360 -1.20 34.27 0.51
N GLY A 361 -1.70 33.15 0.97
CA GLY A 361 -2.37 32.97 2.26
C GLY A 361 -1.43 32.47 3.36
N ALA A 362 -1.31 31.16 3.50
CA ALA A 362 -0.65 30.52 4.63
C ALA A 362 0.88 30.73 4.65
N VAL A 363 1.56 30.60 3.49
CA VAL A 363 3.02 30.78 3.41
C VAL A 363 3.40 32.22 3.77
N ARG A 364 2.68 33.21 3.23
CA ARG A 364 2.89 34.62 3.51
C ARG A 364 2.72 34.95 5.00
N ARG A 365 1.63 34.48 5.63
CA ARG A 365 1.37 34.70 7.05
C ARG A 365 2.48 34.10 7.93
N ARG A 366 2.93 32.88 7.66
CA ARG A 366 4.06 32.25 8.37
C ARG A 366 5.37 33.04 8.17
N ALA A 367 5.56 33.63 7.00
CA ALA A 367 6.71 34.49 6.72
C ALA A 367 6.67 35.77 7.53
N GLU A 368 5.47 36.40 7.65
CA GLU A 368 5.23 37.61 8.45
C GLU A 368 5.40 37.36 9.96
N ASP A 369 5.04 36.16 10.45
CA ASP A 369 5.24 35.70 11.84
C ASP A 369 6.72 35.45 12.19
N GLY A 370 7.64 35.63 11.26
CA GLY A 370 9.08 35.69 11.50
C GLY A 370 9.83 34.36 11.26
N ALA A 371 9.15 33.29 10.82
CA ALA A 371 9.80 32.03 10.52
C ALA A 371 10.69 32.14 9.27
N ARG A 372 12.03 32.04 9.47
CA ARG A 372 13.03 32.28 8.42
C ARG A 372 12.83 31.41 7.16
N LEU A 373 12.49 30.14 7.34
CA LEU A 373 12.25 29.22 6.22
C LEU A 373 11.06 29.68 5.37
N TRP A 374 9.92 30.01 6.03
CA TRP A 374 8.70 30.45 5.35
C TRP A 374 8.87 31.79 4.66
N ARG A 375 9.71 32.70 5.18
CA ARG A 375 10.09 33.95 4.51
C ARG A 375 10.82 33.66 3.20
N ARG A 376 11.78 32.75 3.20
CA ARG A 376 12.49 32.35 1.98
C ARG A 376 11.58 31.64 0.97
N LEU A 377 10.61 30.83 1.44
CA LEU A 377 9.59 30.24 0.58
C LEU A 377 8.68 31.30 -0.03
N TRP A 378 8.30 32.32 0.74
CA TRP A 378 7.52 33.43 0.24
C TRP A 378 8.25 34.22 -0.88
N GLU A 379 9.55 34.45 -0.73
CA GLU A 379 10.39 35.09 -1.75
C GLU A 379 10.44 34.31 -3.10
N LEU A 380 10.11 33.03 -3.09
CA LEU A 380 10.05 32.17 -4.27
C LEU A 380 8.66 32.09 -4.92
N ARG A 381 7.74 32.95 -4.53
CA ARG A 381 6.36 32.98 -5.01
C ARG A 381 6.24 33.06 -6.53
N ASP A 382 7.10 33.82 -7.18
CA ASP A 382 7.04 34.07 -8.63
C ASP A 382 7.28 32.79 -9.45
N VAL A 383 7.95 31.78 -8.89
CA VAL A 383 8.10 30.44 -9.50
C VAL A 383 6.76 29.76 -9.75
N LEU A 384 5.71 30.12 -9.00
CA LEU A 384 4.37 29.55 -9.12
C LEU A 384 3.45 30.37 -10.03
N ALA A 385 3.89 31.57 -10.44
CA ALA A 385 3.08 32.49 -11.24
C ALA A 385 3.24 32.25 -12.77
N ASP A 386 4.29 31.50 -13.15
CA ASP A 386 4.58 31.06 -14.53
C ASP A 386 3.86 29.73 -14.85
#